data_98c6bca16d707d38d550af6962c0dd10
#
_entry.id   98c6bca16d707d38d550af6962c0dd10
#
_cell.length_a   1.000
_cell.length_b   1.000
_cell.length_c   1.000
_cell.angle_alpha   90.00
_cell.angle_beta   90.00
_cell.angle_gamma   90.00
#
_symmetry.space_group_name_H-M   'P 1'
#
loop_
_entity.id
_entity.type
_entity.pdbx_description
1 polymer ?
#
loop_
_entity_poly.entity_id
_entity_poly.type
_entity_poly.pdbx_seq_one_letter_code
_entity_poly.pdbx_strand_id
1 'polypeptide(L)'
;MLTIASFVGFTSCSSDDKEDVTLNLPISKSMKVGDVYDMQYKSNWASNNTFVASVDNNGVVTANRVGTANIYSDVHRCQVTVSANVTLYNEPITEWGITQSYLISKRGTPYSSTSSAVAYDLNSDITPFEMYSFENNKLTAAIVLVNTNYTEDMLEHLSERFKPVYVDSEDLTALFINAESLDEAKTTIVTTLYNTKYWAVMYMLNDESSKARSTQADKIKELKLELEKIKL
;
A
#
# COMPACT_ATOMS: atom_id res chain seq x y z
N MET A 1 91.19 -5.78 20.51
CA MET A 1 90.02 -6.57 20.61
C MET A 1 88.86 -5.68 20.21
N LEU A 2 88.36 -5.84 18.98
CA LEU A 2 87.44 -4.93 18.37
C LEU A 2 86.04 -5.56 18.46
N THR A 3 85.08 -4.93 19.12
CA THR A 3 83.72 -5.38 19.22
C THR A 3 82.89 -4.59 18.24
N ILE A 4 82.35 -5.26 17.23
CA ILE A 4 81.47 -4.72 16.23
C ILE A 4 80.06 -4.81 16.80
N ALA A 5 79.37 -3.68 16.98
CA ALA A 5 77.98 -3.61 17.33
C ALA A 5 77.14 -3.61 16.03
N SER A 6 76.39 -4.69 15.82
CA SER A 6 75.42 -4.77 14.70
C SER A 6 74.15 -4.05 15.09
N PHE A 7 73.76 -3.03 14.31
CA PHE A 7 72.48 -2.38 14.37
C PHE A 7 71.47 -3.22 13.56
N VAL A 8 70.48 -3.78 14.23
CA VAL A 8 69.33 -4.40 13.60
C VAL A 8 68.27 -3.33 13.45
N GLY A 9 68.02 -2.88 12.22
CA GLY A 9 66.89 -1.99 11.88
C GLY A 9 65.63 -2.79 11.87
N PHE A 10 64.68 -2.42 12.75
CA PHE A 10 63.30 -2.89 12.66
C PHE A 10 62.56 -2.04 11.62
N THR A 11 62.35 -2.61 10.44
CA THR A 11 61.35 -2.10 9.50
C THR A 11 59.99 -2.52 10.02
N SER A 12 59.28 -1.58 10.64
CA SER A 12 57.86 -1.74 10.94
C SER A 12 57.11 -1.65 9.59
N CYS A 13 56.74 -2.79 9.03
CA CYS A 13 55.62 -2.86 8.06
C CYS A 13 54.34 -2.70 8.85
N SER A 14 53.75 -1.53 8.81
CA SER A 14 52.33 -1.38 9.10
C SER A 14 51.58 -1.94 7.88
N SER A 15 51.23 -3.21 7.93
CA SER A 15 50.15 -3.73 7.12
C SER A 15 48.86 -3.09 7.64
N ASP A 16 48.36 -2.10 6.90
CA ASP A 16 46.97 -1.74 6.97
C ASP A 16 46.18 -2.96 6.43
N ASP A 17 46.00 -3.95 7.28
CA ASP A 17 45.00 -4.97 7.09
C ASP A 17 43.62 -4.27 7.23
N LYS A 18 43.16 -3.66 6.13
CA LYS A 18 41.75 -3.41 5.95
C LYS A 18 41.13 -4.80 5.92
N GLU A 19 40.58 -5.22 7.06
CA GLU A 19 39.64 -6.33 7.08
C GLU A 19 38.56 -5.98 6.05
N ASP A 20 38.60 -6.72 4.96
CA ASP A 20 37.56 -6.65 3.94
C ASP A 20 36.32 -7.28 4.58
N VAL A 21 35.56 -6.45 5.34
CA VAL A 21 34.31 -6.84 5.97
C VAL A 21 33.37 -7.12 4.83
N THR A 22 33.30 -8.37 4.39
CA THR A 22 32.28 -8.83 3.45
C THR A 22 30.94 -8.70 4.15
N LEU A 23 30.26 -7.56 3.91
CA LEU A 23 28.93 -7.28 4.42
C LEU A 23 27.97 -8.29 3.81
N ASN A 24 27.55 -9.27 4.62
CA ASN A 24 26.56 -10.25 4.22
C ASN A 24 25.15 -9.66 4.36
N LEU A 25 24.86 -8.60 3.58
CA LEU A 25 23.56 -7.94 3.57
C LEU A 25 22.56 -8.76 2.75
N PRO A 26 21.30 -8.87 3.19
CA PRO A 26 20.30 -9.62 2.45
C PRO A 26 19.95 -8.92 1.12
N ILE A 27 19.81 -9.70 0.05
CA ILE A 27 19.32 -9.23 -1.24
C ILE A 27 17.78 -9.13 -1.28
N SER A 28 17.11 -9.78 -0.33
CA SER A 28 15.67 -9.71 -0.13
C SER A 28 15.32 -9.83 1.36
N LYS A 29 14.26 -9.14 1.78
CA LYS A 29 13.74 -9.16 3.14
C LYS A 29 12.22 -9.13 3.14
N SER A 30 11.59 -10.07 3.85
CA SER A 30 10.16 -10.04 4.15
C SER A 30 9.95 -9.38 5.51
N MET A 31 8.99 -8.47 5.58
CA MET A 31 8.63 -7.71 6.77
C MET A 31 7.09 -7.62 6.88
N LYS A 32 6.59 -7.35 8.06
CA LYS A 32 5.21 -6.93 8.28
C LYS A 32 5.12 -5.42 8.44
N VAL A 33 3.96 -4.85 8.20
CA VAL A 33 3.74 -3.41 8.48
C VAL A 33 4.10 -3.11 9.94
N GLY A 34 4.87 -2.04 10.15
CA GLY A 34 5.40 -1.63 11.46
C GLY A 34 6.74 -2.25 11.84
N ASP A 35 7.21 -3.30 11.13
CA ASP A 35 8.53 -3.88 11.40
C ASP A 35 9.65 -2.90 11.08
N VAL A 36 10.74 -3.03 11.84
CA VAL A 36 11.98 -2.29 11.63
C VAL A 36 13.12 -3.29 11.44
N TYR A 37 13.99 -3.03 10.47
CA TYR A 37 15.17 -3.85 10.20
C TYR A 37 16.41 -2.98 10.04
N ASP A 38 17.46 -3.27 10.83
CA ASP A 38 18.75 -2.57 10.77
C ASP A 38 19.70 -3.33 9.82
N MET A 39 20.12 -2.68 8.74
CA MET A 39 21.14 -3.17 7.80
C MET A 39 22.54 -3.23 8.45
N GLN A 40 22.72 -2.64 9.65
CA GLN A 40 23.99 -2.58 10.38
C GLN A 40 25.13 -1.95 9.58
N TYR A 41 24.82 -1.12 8.62
CA TYR A 41 25.78 -0.46 7.75
C TYR A 41 25.33 0.94 7.36
N LYS A 42 26.17 1.93 7.65
CA LYS A 42 25.94 3.33 7.28
C LYS A 42 26.35 3.58 5.84
N SER A 43 25.45 4.08 5.05
CA SER A 43 25.67 4.43 3.66
C SER A 43 24.66 5.49 3.20
N ASN A 44 24.79 5.93 1.96
CA ASN A 44 23.78 6.74 1.29
C ASN A 44 22.58 5.86 0.88
N TRP A 45 21.83 5.39 1.88
CA TRP A 45 20.67 4.57 1.66
C TRP A 45 19.51 5.35 1.07
N ALA A 46 18.79 4.73 0.13
CA ALA A 46 17.56 5.26 -0.45
C ALA A 46 16.54 4.15 -0.69
N SER A 47 15.28 4.54 -0.77
CA SER A 47 14.17 3.68 -1.17
C SER A 47 13.59 4.18 -2.48
N ASN A 48 13.26 3.28 -3.41
CA ASN A 48 12.52 3.62 -4.61
C ASN A 48 11.01 3.78 -4.38
N ASN A 49 10.53 3.39 -3.18
CA ASN A 49 9.13 3.47 -2.79
C ASN A 49 9.00 3.67 -1.28
N THR A 50 9.16 4.90 -0.82
CA THR A 50 9.07 5.28 0.60
C THR A 50 7.66 5.08 1.17
N PHE A 51 6.64 5.06 0.32
CA PHE A 51 5.27 4.73 0.71
C PHE A 51 5.16 3.32 1.30
N VAL A 52 5.92 2.35 0.75
CA VAL A 52 5.95 0.95 1.20
C VAL A 52 7.00 0.74 2.28
N ALA A 53 8.23 1.14 2.02
CA ALA A 53 9.31 1.03 3.00
C ALA A 53 10.29 2.20 2.87
N SER A 54 10.61 2.84 3.99
CA SER A 54 11.60 3.90 4.09
C SER A 54 12.90 3.38 4.70
N VAL A 55 13.99 4.12 4.51
CA VAL A 55 15.29 3.83 5.11
C VAL A 55 15.97 5.13 5.52
N ASP A 56 16.64 5.13 6.67
CA ASP A 56 17.43 6.26 7.13
C ASP A 56 18.91 6.11 6.73
N ASN A 57 19.72 7.16 7.00
CA ASN A 57 21.15 7.18 6.69
C ASN A 57 21.98 6.18 7.53
N ASN A 58 21.43 5.62 8.60
CA ASN A 58 22.07 4.58 9.39
C ASN A 58 21.80 3.17 8.82
N GLY A 59 20.92 3.05 7.82
CA GLY A 59 20.48 1.79 7.25
C GLY A 59 19.31 1.15 7.98
N VAL A 60 18.58 1.90 8.81
CA VAL A 60 17.39 1.40 9.48
C VAL A 60 16.20 1.49 8.53
N VAL A 61 15.68 0.33 8.13
CA VAL A 61 14.53 0.18 7.25
C VAL A 61 13.27 0.09 8.08
N THR A 62 12.25 0.88 7.74
CA THR A 62 10.91 0.84 8.34
C THR A 62 9.88 0.38 7.31
N ALA A 63 9.13 -0.67 7.62
CA ALA A 63 8.02 -1.17 6.80
C ALA A 63 6.76 -0.34 7.06
N ASN A 64 6.43 0.53 6.13
CA ASN A 64 5.34 1.51 6.30
C ASN A 64 3.98 0.96 5.86
N ARG A 65 3.92 0.30 4.68
CA ARG A 65 2.67 -0.22 4.09
C ARG A 65 2.92 -1.45 3.23
N VAL A 66 1.85 -2.21 3.03
CA VAL A 66 1.85 -3.40 2.17
C VAL A 66 2.35 -3.09 0.77
N GLY A 67 3.27 -3.91 0.27
CA GLY A 67 3.82 -3.77 -1.07
C GLY A 67 5.26 -4.21 -1.18
N THR A 68 5.94 -3.70 -2.21
CA THR A 68 7.35 -4.00 -2.47
C THR A 68 8.12 -2.70 -2.70
N ALA A 69 9.28 -2.59 -2.07
CA ALA A 69 10.25 -1.51 -2.26
C ALA A 69 11.65 -2.08 -2.47
N ASN A 70 12.50 -1.37 -3.22
CA ASN A 70 13.92 -1.64 -3.29
C ASN A 70 14.65 -0.62 -2.42
N ILE A 71 15.34 -1.11 -1.41
CA ILE A 71 16.28 -0.35 -0.60
C ILE A 71 17.66 -0.51 -1.22
N TYR A 72 18.35 0.58 -1.48
CA TYR A 72 19.62 0.54 -2.18
C TYR A 72 20.61 1.59 -1.67
N SER A 73 21.87 1.28 -1.87
CA SER A 73 23.03 2.19 -1.71
C SER A 73 23.93 2.06 -2.92
N ASP A 74 25.09 2.73 -2.90
CA ASP A 74 26.08 2.65 -3.99
C ASP A 74 26.61 1.22 -4.20
N VAL A 75 26.61 0.39 -3.16
CA VAL A 75 27.24 -0.94 -3.18
C VAL A 75 26.28 -2.10 -2.96
N HIS A 76 25.02 -1.83 -2.57
CA HIS A 76 24.08 -2.89 -2.22
C HIS A 76 22.64 -2.58 -2.64
N ARG A 77 21.86 -3.64 -2.88
CA ARG A 77 20.44 -3.57 -3.15
C ARG A 77 19.69 -4.70 -2.45
N CYS A 78 18.61 -4.36 -1.74
CA CYS A 78 17.73 -5.30 -1.05
C CYS A 78 16.28 -5.05 -1.47
N GLN A 79 15.59 -6.07 -1.97
CA GLN A 79 14.16 -6.01 -2.19
C GLN A 79 13.43 -6.28 -0.87
N VAL A 80 12.64 -5.31 -0.41
CA VAL A 80 11.79 -5.43 0.78
C VAL A 80 10.37 -5.71 0.34
N THR A 81 9.79 -6.80 0.83
CA THR A 81 8.37 -7.13 0.65
C THR A 81 7.68 -6.98 1.99
N VAL A 82 6.72 -6.07 2.05
CA VAL A 82 5.92 -5.80 3.25
C VAL A 82 4.56 -6.46 3.12
N SER A 83 4.23 -7.31 4.09
CA SER A 83 2.92 -7.96 4.22
C SER A 83 2.10 -7.33 5.32
N ALA A 84 0.77 -7.48 5.22
CA ALA A 84 -0.17 -6.99 6.23
C ALA A 84 -0.11 -7.83 7.52
N ASN A 85 -0.49 -7.22 8.65
CA ASN A 85 -0.87 -7.92 9.88
C ASN A 85 -2.33 -8.37 9.78
N VAL A 86 -3.21 -7.52 9.22
CA VAL A 86 -4.63 -7.80 9.02
C VAL A 86 -4.98 -7.85 7.53
N THR A 87 -5.68 -8.92 7.14
CA THR A 87 -6.29 -9.04 5.81
C THR A 87 -7.75 -9.39 5.98
N LEU A 88 -8.61 -8.38 5.90
CA LEU A 88 -10.04 -8.54 6.09
C LEU A 88 -10.72 -9.06 4.83
N TYR A 89 -10.28 -8.58 3.66
CA TYR A 89 -10.77 -8.99 2.33
C TYR A 89 -9.67 -8.83 1.28
N ASN A 90 -9.89 -9.42 0.11
CA ASN A 90 -9.03 -9.18 -1.05
C ASN A 90 -9.38 -7.83 -1.69
N GLU A 91 -8.37 -7.02 -2.02
CA GLU A 91 -8.58 -5.75 -2.68
C GLU A 91 -9.39 -5.91 -3.98
N PRO A 92 -10.35 -5.03 -4.26
CA PRO A 92 -11.08 -5.05 -5.52
C PRO A 92 -10.17 -4.72 -6.70
N ILE A 93 -10.61 -5.04 -7.92
CA ILE A 93 -9.88 -4.66 -9.13
C ILE A 93 -9.93 -3.14 -9.30
N THR A 94 -8.77 -2.49 -9.28
CA THR A 94 -8.61 -1.04 -9.48
C THR A 94 -7.77 -0.72 -10.73
N GLU A 95 -7.87 -1.58 -11.75
CA GLU A 95 -7.30 -1.31 -13.08
C GLU A 95 -8.20 -0.30 -13.80
N TRP A 96 -8.05 0.98 -13.45
CA TRP A 96 -8.93 2.04 -13.95
C TRP A 96 -8.98 2.11 -15.47
N GLY A 97 -10.17 2.37 -16.01
CA GLY A 97 -10.41 2.49 -17.44
C GLY A 97 -10.60 1.19 -18.20
N ILE A 98 -10.50 0.03 -17.58
CA ILE A 98 -10.87 -1.25 -18.21
C ILE A 98 -12.37 -1.30 -18.50
N THR A 99 -12.75 -2.09 -19.50
CA THR A 99 -14.15 -2.26 -19.86
C THR A 99 -14.88 -3.23 -18.93
N GLN A 100 -16.20 -3.12 -18.86
CA GLN A 100 -17.05 -4.02 -18.10
C GLN A 100 -16.87 -5.49 -18.52
N SER A 101 -16.80 -5.77 -19.82
CA SER A 101 -16.59 -7.12 -20.33
C SER A 101 -15.24 -7.70 -19.93
N TYR A 102 -14.18 -6.87 -19.90
CA TYR A 102 -12.86 -7.29 -19.44
C TYR A 102 -12.86 -7.60 -17.93
N LEU A 103 -13.49 -6.75 -17.10
CA LEU A 103 -13.66 -7.01 -15.67
C LEU A 103 -14.39 -8.34 -15.45
N ILE A 104 -15.52 -8.58 -16.14
CA ILE A 104 -16.28 -9.83 -16.02
C ILE A 104 -15.42 -11.03 -16.44
N SER A 105 -14.60 -10.90 -17.49
CA SER A 105 -13.71 -11.99 -17.90
C SER A 105 -12.67 -12.37 -16.84
N LYS A 106 -12.22 -11.40 -16.04
CA LYS A 106 -11.28 -11.61 -14.91
C LYS A 106 -11.97 -12.11 -13.64
N ARG A 107 -13.14 -11.54 -13.31
CA ARG A 107 -13.81 -11.76 -12.02
C ARG A 107 -14.81 -12.92 -12.04
N GLY A 108 -15.29 -13.31 -13.22
CA GLY A 108 -16.29 -14.34 -13.40
C GLY A 108 -17.72 -13.79 -13.51
N THR A 109 -18.72 -14.70 -13.40
CA THR A 109 -20.13 -14.36 -13.57
C THR A 109 -20.62 -13.46 -12.44
N PRO A 110 -21.17 -12.27 -12.72
CA PRO A 110 -21.69 -11.37 -11.70
C PRO A 110 -23.06 -11.87 -11.17
N TYR A 111 -23.39 -11.46 -9.95
CA TYR A 111 -24.71 -11.58 -9.36
C TYR A 111 -25.73 -10.70 -10.10
N SER A 112 -25.33 -9.47 -10.42
CA SER A 112 -26.15 -8.49 -11.15
C SER A 112 -25.28 -7.64 -12.06
N SER A 113 -25.84 -7.23 -13.20
CA SER A 113 -25.15 -6.38 -14.19
C SER A 113 -26.12 -5.44 -14.86
N THR A 114 -25.75 -4.17 -14.96
CA THR A 114 -26.40 -3.12 -15.73
C THR A 114 -25.40 -2.51 -16.72
N SER A 115 -25.78 -1.50 -17.49
CA SER A 115 -24.83 -0.78 -18.37
C SER A 115 -23.78 0.04 -17.60
N SER A 116 -24.05 0.40 -16.34
CA SER A 116 -23.21 1.27 -15.52
C SER A 116 -22.60 0.58 -14.30
N ALA A 117 -23.02 -0.63 -13.95
CA ALA A 117 -22.55 -1.32 -12.75
C ALA A 117 -22.58 -2.84 -12.89
N VAL A 118 -21.67 -3.49 -12.16
CA VAL A 118 -21.59 -4.95 -12.00
C VAL A 118 -21.42 -5.26 -10.53
N ALA A 119 -22.22 -6.19 -9.99
CA ALA A 119 -22.17 -6.59 -8.60
C ALA A 119 -21.90 -8.10 -8.45
N TYR A 120 -21.15 -8.45 -7.41
CA TYR A 120 -20.81 -9.82 -7.03
C TYR A 120 -21.27 -10.09 -5.60
N ASP A 121 -21.96 -11.19 -5.41
CA ASP A 121 -22.19 -11.77 -4.08
C ASP A 121 -20.93 -12.59 -3.70
N LEU A 122 -20.31 -12.22 -2.59
CA LEU A 122 -19.08 -12.85 -2.12
C LEU A 122 -19.34 -14.04 -1.17
N ASN A 123 -20.61 -14.32 -0.82
CA ASN A 123 -20.99 -15.34 0.16
C ASN A 123 -20.19 -15.22 1.47
N SER A 124 -19.99 -14.01 1.96
CA SER A 124 -19.19 -13.69 3.15
C SER A 124 -20.00 -12.87 4.13
N ASP A 125 -19.99 -13.25 5.41
CA ASP A 125 -20.62 -12.46 6.47
C ASP A 125 -19.84 -11.17 6.76
N ILE A 126 -18.56 -11.13 6.43
CA ILE A 126 -17.66 -9.99 6.64
C ILE A 126 -17.84 -8.96 5.52
N THR A 127 -17.72 -9.44 4.28
CA THR A 127 -17.81 -8.62 3.06
C THR A 127 -18.79 -9.28 2.08
N PRO A 128 -20.10 -9.07 2.25
CA PRO A 128 -21.10 -9.81 1.47
C PRO A 128 -21.12 -9.43 -0.01
N PHE A 129 -20.81 -8.18 -0.35
CA PHE A 129 -20.92 -7.69 -1.72
C PHE A 129 -19.72 -6.84 -2.14
N GLU A 130 -19.41 -6.96 -3.43
CA GLU A 130 -18.49 -6.13 -4.18
C GLU A 130 -19.20 -5.59 -5.42
N MET A 131 -19.06 -4.30 -5.70
CA MET A 131 -19.66 -3.64 -6.85
C MET A 131 -18.62 -2.82 -7.60
N TYR A 132 -18.76 -2.77 -8.92
CA TYR A 132 -17.93 -1.97 -9.82
C TYR A 132 -18.80 -1.03 -10.63
N SER A 133 -18.40 0.24 -10.72
CA SER A 133 -19.12 1.29 -11.47
C SER A 133 -18.33 1.71 -12.70
N PHE A 134 -19.06 1.95 -13.80
CA PHE A 134 -18.51 2.29 -15.11
C PHE A 134 -19.13 3.57 -15.65
N GLU A 135 -18.27 4.47 -16.09
CA GLU A 135 -18.65 5.66 -16.87
C GLU A 135 -18.14 5.48 -18.29
N ASN A 136 -19.02 5.62 -19.29
CA ASN A 136 -18.68 5.40 -20.71
C ASN A 136 -17.97 4.04 -20.95
N ASN A 137 -18.46 2.99 -20.29
CA ASN A 137 -17.88 1.63 -20.32
C ASN A 137 -16.43 1.55 -19.81
N LYS A 138 -15.99 2.47 -18.96
CA LYS A 138 -14.68 2.48 -18.31
C LYS A 138 -14.87 2.40 -16.81
N LEU A 139 -14.12 1.50 -16.15
CA LEU A 139 -14.12 1.35 -14.69
C LEU A 139 -13.64 2.65 -14.03
N THR A 140 -14.45 3.21 -13.14
CA THR A 140 -14.16 4.46 -12.41
C THR A 140 -14.25 4.30 -10.89
N ALA A 141 -15.01 3.30 -10.40
CA ALA A 141 -15.09 3.02 -8.97
C ALA A 141 -15.30 1.53 -8.70
N ALA A 142 -14.84 1.11 -7.52
CA ALA A 142 -15.16 -0.19 -6.93
C ALA A 142 -15.62 0.03 -5.49
N ILE A 143 -16.57 -0.77 -5.02
CA ILE A 143 -17.13 -0.67 -3.67
C ILE A 143 -17.10 -2.06 -3.04
N VAL A 144 -16.63 -2.13 -1.80
CA VAL A 144 -16.74 -3.31 -0.96
C VAL A 144 -17.64 -2.97 0.22
N LEU A 145 -18.68 -3.77 0.46
CA LEU A 145 -19.46 -3.67 1.68
C LEU A 145 -18.80 -4.46 2.79
N VAL A 146 -18.58 -3.82 3.93
CA VAL A 146 -17.96 -4.42 5.12
C VAL A 146 -18.96 -4.36 6.27
N ASN A 147 -19.20 -5.50 6.93
CA ASN A 147 -20.07 -5.55 8.11
C ASN A 147 -19.51 -4.68 9.25
N THR A 148 -20.37 -3.86 9.87
CA THR A 148 -19.99 -2.91 10.93
C THR A 148 -19.37 -3.56 12.15
N ASN A 149 -19.59 -4.87 12.40
CA ASN A 149 -18.92 -5.62 13.46
C ASN A 149 -17.39 -5.71 13.28
N TYR A 150 -16.89 -5.46 12.07
CA TYR A 150 -15.48 -5.51 11.69
C TYR A 150 -14.88 -4.12 11.41
N THR A 151 -15.40 -3.08 12.06
CA THR A 151 -14.97 -1.69 11.87
C THR A 151 -13.47 -1.49 12.17
N GLU A 152 -12.99 -2.03 13.30
CA GLU A 152 -11.57 -1.91 13.68
C GLU A 152 -10.66 -2.63 12.69
N ASP A 153 -10.98 -3.89 12.35
CA ASP A 153 -10.24 -4.67 11.36
C ASP A 153 -10.25 -4.01 9.97
N MET A 154 -11.36 -3.36 9.58
CA MET A 154 -11.47 -2.60 8.33
C MET A 154 -10.52 -1.40 8.32
N LEU A 155 -10.50 -0.63 9.39
CA LEU A 155 -9.63 0.54 9.50
C LEU A 155 -8.15 0.13 9.53
N GLU A 156 -7.80 -0.95 10.23
CA GLU A 156 -6.46 -1.50 10.25
C GLU A 156 -6.05 -2.02 8.86
N HIS A 157 -6.90 -2.85 8.23
CA HIS A 157 -6.69 -3.33 6.86
C HIS A 157 -6.41 -2.20 5.87
N LEU A 158 -7.18 -1.09 5.95
CA LEU A 158 -6.99 0.06 5.07
C LEU A 158 -5.73 0.85 5.42
N SER A 159 -5.44 1.07 6.71
CA SER A 159 -4.27 1.83 7.15
C SER A 159 -2.94 1.15 6.82
N GLU A 160 -2.92 -0.17 6.80
CA GLU A 160 -1.75 -0.95 6.40
C GLU A 160 -1.45 -0.88 4.89
N ARG A 161 -2.42 -0.50 4.05
CA ARG A 161 -2.32 -0.44 2.59
C ARG A 161 -2.30 0.98 2.05
N PHE A 162 -3.02 1.88 2.72
CA PHE A 162 -3.29 3.23 2.25
C PHE A 162 -2.95 4.26 3.33
N LYS A 163 -2.62 5.47 2.91
CA LYS A 163 -2.32 6.57 3.82
C LYS A 163 -3.63 7.25 4.24
N PRO A 164 -3.98 7.30 5.53
CA PRO A 164 -5.11 8.08 6.00
C PRO A 164 -4.81 9.58 5.80
N VAL A 165 -5.77 10.32 5.25
CA VAL A 165 -5.68 11.77 4.98
C VAL A 165 -6.64 12.55 5.86
N TYR A 166 -7.84 11.97 6.07
CA TYR A 166 -8.91 12.65 6.78
C TYR A 166 -9.81 11.62 7.48
N VAL A 167 -10.25 11.95 8.68
CA VAL A 167 -11.24 11.18 9.44
C VAL A 167 -12.24 12.16 10.03
N ASP A 168 -13.51 11.92 9.79
CA ASP A 168 -14.63 12.65 10.35
C ASP A 168 -15.48 11.68 11.19
N SER A 169 -15.45 11.90 12.50
CA SER A 169 -16.19 11.06 13.44
C SER A 169 -17.67 11.43 13.55
N GLU A 170 -18.06 12.64 13.14
CA GLU A 170 -19.47 13.09 13.15
C GLU A 170 -20.20 12.52 11.92
N ASP A 171 -19.58 12.62 10.74
CA ASP A 171 -20.12 12.08 9.50
C ASP A 171 -19.77 10.60 9.26
N LEU A 172 -19.03 9.98 10.19
CA LEU A 172 -18.57 8.58 10.07
C LEU A 172 -17.91 8.31 8.70
N THR A 173 -16.96 9.18 8.32
CA THR A 173 -16.28 9.11 7.03
C THR A 173 -14.76 9.18 7.21
N ALA A 174 -14.03 8.34 6.50
CA ALA A 174 -12.57 8.43 6.43
C ALA A 174 -12.11 8.41 4.97
N LEU A 175 -11.03 9.14 4.68
CA LEU A 175 -10.37 9.22 3.38
C LEU A 175 -8.97 8.69 3.47
N PHE A 176 -8.63 7.79 2.55
CA PHE A 176 -7.30 7.22 2.38
C PHE A 176 -6.83 7.41 0.94
N ILE A 177 -5.50 7.37 0.74
CA ILE A 177 -4.87 7.48 -0.58
C ILE A 177 -3.76 6.43 -0.77
N ASN A 178 -3.48 6.08 -2.02
CA ASN A 178 -2.45 5.11 -2.40
C ASN A 178 -1.09 5.73 -2.75
N ALA A 179 -0.78 6.90 -2.19
CA ALA A 179 0.47 7.63 -2.40
C ALA A 179 0.85 8.46 -1.17
N GLU A 180 2.01 9.13 -1.20
CA GLU A 180 2.43 10.03 -0.12
C GLU A 180 1.63 11.33 -0.06
N SER A 181 1.12 11.79 -1.19
CA SER A 181 0.29 12.99 -1.30
C SER A 181 -0.96 12.75 -2.14
N LEU A 182 -1.97 13.60 -1.98
CA LEU A 182 -3.22 13.51 -2.76
C LEU A 182 -2.96 13.76 -4.25
N ASP A 183 -2.00 14.62 -4.59
CA ASP A 183 -1.65 14.93 -5.98
C ASP A 183 -0.97 13.78 -6.71
N GLU A 184 -0.27 12.91 -5.99
CA GLU A 184 0.38 11.71 -6.53
C GLU A 184 -0.55 10.50 -6.56
N ALA A 185 -1.61 10.54 -5.77
CA ALA A 185 -2.54 9.42 -5.63
C ALA A 185 -3.30 9.15 -6.92
N LYS A 186 -3.34 7.90 -7.36
CA LYS A 186 -4.18 7.43 -8.46
C LYS A 186 -5.53 6.91 -7.98
N THR A 187 -5.62 6.54 -6.72
CA THR A 187 -6.82 6.00 -6.09
C THR A 187 -7.04 6.71 -4.76
N THR A 188 -8.25 7.18 -4.57
CA THR A 188 -8.79 7.61 -3.27
C THR A 188 -9.73 6.54 -2.76
N ILE A 189 -9.69 6.28 -1.46
CA ILE A 189 -10.60 5.35 -0.79
C ILE A 189 -11.39 6.13 0.23
N VAL A 190 -12.72 6.09 0.11
CA VAL A 190 -13.63 6.73 1.06
C VAL A 190 -14.43 5.66 1.77
N THR A 191 -14.38 5.65 3.11
CA THR A 191 -15.29 4.85 3.92
C THR A 191 -16.46 5.71 4.37
N THR A 192 -17.67 5.20 4.27
CA THR A 192 -18.87 5.87 4.78
C THR A 192 -19.87 4.82 5.22
N LEU A 193 -20.69 5.15 6.22
CA LEU A 193 -21.75 4.23 6.64
C LEU A 193 -22.81 4.15 5.54
N TYR A 194 -23.06 2.95 5.01
CA TYR A 194 -24.10 2.71 4.01
C TYR A 194 -25.47 2.58 4.68
N ASN A 195 -25.53 1.75 5.75
CA ASN A 195 -26.68 1.59 6.63
C ASN A 195 -26.18 1.14 8.02
N THR A 196 -27.06 0.82 8.94
CA THR A 196 -26.67 0.40 10.30
C THR A 196 -25.85 -0.90 10.35
N LYS A 197 -25.80 -1.66 9.25
CA LYS A 197 -25.17 -2.97 9.18
C LYS A 197 -23.85 -2.97 8.39
N TYR A 198 -23.65 -2.04 7.45
CA TYR A 198 -22.53 -2.07 6.53
C TYR A 198 -21.84 -0.72 6.37
N TRP A 199 -20.52 -0.75 6.30
CA TRP A 199 -19.68 0.28 5.71
C TRP A 199 -19.62 0.09 4.20
N ALA A 200 -19.67 1.18 3.44
CA ALA A 200 -19.23 1.19 2.05
C ALA A 200 -17.80 1.69 1.96
N VAL A 201 -16.89 0.82 1.56
CA VAL A 201 -15.49 1.16 1.24
C VAL A 201 -15.41 1.40 -0.25
N MET A 202 -15.31 2.67 -0.65
CA MET A 202 -15.37 3.11 -2.04
C MET A 202 -13.97 3.45 -2.56
N TYR A 203 -13.46 2.65 -3.47
CA TYR A 203 -12.24 2.90 -4.24
C TYR A 203 -12.60 3.72 -5.47
N MET A 204 -11.99 4.86 -5.68
CA MET A 204 -12.31 5.77 -6.77
C MET A 204 -11.05 6.19 -7.51
N LEU A 205 -11.14 6.30 -8.84
CA LEU A 205 -10.09 6.93 -9.64
C LEU A 205 -9.93 8.39 -9.20
N ASN A 206 -8.72 8.76 -8.83
CA ASN A 206 -8.34 10.14 -8.54
C ASN A 206 -7.79 10.78 -9.82
N ASP A 207 -8.66 11.35 -10.63
CA ASP A 207 -8.29 12.12 -11.80
C ASP A 207 -8.36 13.65 -11.54
N GLU A 208 -7.90 14.45 -12.48
CA GLU A 208 -7.90 15.91 -12.31
C GLU A 208 -9.31 16.50 -12.22
N SER A 209 -10.33 15.83 -12.78
CA SER A 209 -11.72 16.25 -12.71
C SER A 209 -12.35 15.94 -11.34
N SER A 210 -11.86 14.93 -10.64
CA SER A 210 -12.34 14.51 -9.31
C SER A 210 -11.66 15.24 -8.15
N LYS A 211 -10.62 16.06 -8.39
CA LYS A 211 -9.87 16.80 -7.35
C LYS A 211 -10.68 17.89 -6.64
N ALA A 212 -11.79 18.34 -7.20
CA ALA A 212 -12.69 19.25 -6.51
C ALA A 212 -13.50 18.51 -5.44
N ARG A 213 -13.42 18.97 -4.17
CA ARG A 213 -14.12 18.35 -3.01
C ARG A 213 -15.62 18.17 -3.23
N SER A 214 -16.27 19.08 -3.97
CA SER A 214 -17.68 18.98 -4.39
C SER A 214 -17.93 17.78 -5.30
N THR A 215 -17.01 17.50 -6.22
CA THR A 215 -17.12 16.40 -7.19
C THR A 215 -16.99 15.03 -6.50
N GLN A 216 -16.14 14.89 -5.47
CA GLN A 216 -16.06 13.66 -4.68
C GLN A 216 -17.32 13.38 -3.87
N ALA A 217 -17.92 14.43 -3.25
CA ALA A 217 -19.18 14.29 -2.51
C ALA A 217 -20.33 13.88 -3.43
N ASP A 218 -20.42 14.45 -4.64
CA ASP A 218 -21.42 14.08 -5.64
C ASP A 218 -21.23 12.63 -6.11
N LYS A 219 -20.00 12.20 -6.33
CA LYS A 219 -19.67 10.83 -6.73
C LYS A 219 -20.01 9.81 -5.63
N ILE A 220 -19.72 10.11 -4.37
CA ILE A 220 -20.13 9.29 -3.22
C ILE A 220 -21.65 9.12 -3.18
N LYS A 221 -22.38 10.21 -3.40
CA LYS A 221 -23.84 10.18 -3.43
C LYS A 221 -24.39 9.33 -4.58
N GLU A 222 -23.81 9.46 -5.77
CA GLU A 222 -24.16 8.64 -6.94
C GLU A 222 -23.90 7.15 -6.67
N LEU A 223 -22.72 6.80 -6.13
CA LEU A 223 -22.37 5.42 -5.80
C LEU A 223 -23.29 4.81 -4.73
N LYS A 224 -23.74 5.59 -3.74
CA LYS A 224 -24.77 5.14 -2.78
C LYS A 224 -26.09 4.83 -3.47
N LEU A 225 -26.52 5.65 -4.42
CA LEU A 225 -27.73 5.40 -5.20
C LEU A 225 -27.62 4.14 -6.09
N GLU A 226 -26.43 3.86 -6.63
CA GLU A 226 -26.21 2.61 -7.38
C GLU A 226 -26.28 1.39 -6.46
N LEU A 227 -25.73 1.45 -5.25
CA LEU A 227 -25.87 0.39 -4.25
C LEU A 227 -27.33 0.10 -3.89
N GLU A 228 -28.17 1.12 -3.74
CA GLU A 228 -29.61 0.97 -3.45
C GLU A 228 -30.36 0.21 -4.54
N LYS A 229 -29.94 0.35 -5.80
CA LYS A 229 -30.58 -0.36 -6.94
C LYS A 229 -30.31 -1.87 -6.93
N ILE A 230 -29.26 -2.32 -6.26
CA ILE A 230 -28.85 -3.73 -6.22
C ILE A 230 -29.76 -4.57 -5.30
N LYS A 231 -30.60 -3.94 -4.48
CA LYS A 231 -31.52 -4.60 -3.53
C LYS A 231 -30.80 -5.66 -2.66
N LEU A 232 -29.86 -5.18 -1.87
CA LEU A 232 -29.15 -5.98 -0.86
C LEU A 232 -30.03 -6.31 0.34
#